data_0532c2a52b61149ac12d49f1aae21d37
#
_entry.id   0532c2a52b61149ac12d49f1aae21d37
#
_cell.length_a   1.000
_cell.length_b   1.000
_cell.length_c   1.000
_cell.angle_alpha   90.00
_cell.angle_beta   90.00
_cell.angle_gamma   90.00
#
_symmetry.space_group_name_H-M   'P 1'
#
loop_
_entity.id
_entity.type
_entity.pdbx_description
1 polymer ?
#
loop_
_entity_poly.entity_id
_entity_poly.type
_entity_poly.pdbx_seq_one_letter_code
_entity_poly.pdbx_strand_id
1 'polypeptide(L)'
;IDEGIAGYREETVHSAEQLTRRLGIEHHCISFTELFGDSLDTFLKGREQQACSICGILRKKGLVSGAHRIGATKLATGHNLDDEAQSVLMNVFRGDLSRLIRNSGVDSSGKFVPRIKPLSLVSEKEIAQYLILNEAWTELPECPYTRYAMRREVRSLLSGFEYRHPGTMLRLIESRQK
;
A
#
# COMPACT_ATOMS: atom_id res chain seq x y z
N ILE A 1 -10.22 -1.74 -2.69
CA ILE A 1 -10.77 -2.21 -1.40
C ILE A 1 -11.33 -1.02 -0.66
N ASP A 2 -12.56 -1.15 -0.20
CA ASP A 2 -13.21 -0.23 0.71
C ASP A 2 -13.15 -0.79 2.13
N GLU A 3 -12.39 -0.15 3.01
CA GLU A 3 -12.22 -0.58 4.40
C GLU A 3 -13.36 -0.10 5.31
N GLY A 4 -14.25 0.77 4.85
CA GLY A 4 -15.31 1.36 5.64
C GLY A 4 -14.77 2.31 6.73
N ILE A 5 -13.82 3.20 6.37
CA ILE A 5 -13.31 4.26 7.23
C ILE A 5 -14.09 5.53 6.93
N ALA A 6 -14.91 5.97 7.88
CA ALA A 6 -15.79 7.12 7.73
C ALA A 6 -15.00 8.43 7.46
N GLY A 7 -15.51 9.28 6.57
CA GLY A 7 -14.91 10.56 6.20
C GLY A 7 -13.58 10.48 5.45
N TYR A 8 -13.22 9.29 4.98
CA TYR A 8 -11.96 9.07 4.25
C TYR A 8 -12.18 8.23 2.99
N ARG A 9 -12.88 7.08 3.13
CA ARG A 9 -12.84 6.07 2.08
C ARG A 9 -13.76 6.39 0.91
N GLU A 10 -14.86 7.05 1.14
CA GLU A 10 -15.82 7.45 0.11
C GLU A 10 -15.14 8.30 -0.98
N GLU A 11 -14.38 9.33 -0.58
CA GLU A 11 -13.69 10.21 -1.52
C GLU A 11 -12.61 9.47 -2.32
N THR A 12 -11.85 8.58 -1.66
CA THR A 12 -10.78 7.82 -2.33
C THR A 12 -11.33 6.78 -3.30
N VAL A 13 -12.47 6.15 -3.01
CA VAL A 13 -13.17 5.24 -3.92
C VAL A 13 -13.73 6.01 -5.11
N HIS A 14 -14.40 7.13 -4.86
CA HIS A 14 -14.93 7.98 -5.92
C HIS A 14 -13.85 8.46 -6.89
N SER A 15 -12.71 8.93 -6.36
CA SER A 15 -11.56 9.32 -7.18
C SER A 15 -11.02 8.17 -8.04
N ALA A 16 -10.95 6.96 -7.47
CA ALA A 16 -10.52 5.77 -8.21
C ALA A 16 -11.51 5.41 -9.34
N GLU A 17 -12.82 5.51 -9.09
CA GLU A 17 -13.87 5.30 -10.12
C GLU A 17 -13.77 6.31 -11.26
N GLN A 18 -13.56 7.58 -10.94
CA GLN A 18 -13.41 8.62 -11.96
C GLN A 18 -12.17 8.36 -12.82
N LEU A 19 -11.03 8.03 -12.19
CA LEU A 19 -9.80 7.78 -12.90
C LEU A 19 -9.91 6.55 -13.81
N THR A 20 -10.44 5.44 -13.32
CA THR A 20 -10.59 4.21 -14.10
C THR A 20 -11.57 4.39 -15.25
N ARG A 21 -12.65 5.16 -15.07
CA ARG A 21 -13.59 5.55 -16.15
C ARG A 21 -12.90 6.38 -17.22
N ARG A 22 -12.09 7.38 -16.82
CA ARG A 22 -11.30 8.21 -17.75
C ARG A 22 -10.32 7.38 -18.57
N LEU A 23 -9.74 6.34 -17.95
CA LEU A 23 -8.76 5.46 -18.60
C LEU A 23 -9.40 4.28 -19.35
N GLY A 24 -10.71 4.10 -19.31
CA GLY A 24 -11.40 2.97 -19.92
C GLY A 24 -11.05 1.62 -19.27
N ILE A 25 -10.68 1.62 -17.97
CA ILE A 25 -10.30 0.43 -17.21
C ILE A 25 -11.49 -0.02 -16.37
N GLU A 26 -11.75 -1.32 -16.35
CA GLU A 26 -12.77 -1.91 -15.48
C GLU A 26 -12.41 -1.72 -14.00
N HIS A 27 -13.41 -1.27 -13.21
CA HIS A 27 -13.24 -1.01 -11.78
C HIS A 27 -14.08 -1.96 -10.94
N HIS A 28 -13.44 -2.67 -10.02
CA HIS A 28 -14.08 -3.53 -9.03
C HIS A 28 -13.81 -3.00 -7.63
N CYS A 29 -14.84 -2.61 -6.91
CA CYS A 29 -14.75 -2.23 -5.50
C CYS A 29 -15.29 -3.38 -4.63
N ILE A 30 -14.54 -3.77 -3.62
CA ILE A 30 -14.91 -4.80 -2.65
C ILE A 30 -14.73 -4.20 -1.26
N SER A 31 -15.76 -4.29 -0.41
CA SER A 31 -15.74 -3.72 0.92
C SER A 31 -15.36 -4.75 2.01
N PHE A 32 -14.85 -4.25 3.13
CA PHE A 32 -14.64 -5.08 4.32
C PHE A 32 -15.96 -5.61 4.88
N THR A 33 -17.02 -4.83 4.81
CA THR A 33 -18.35 -5.26 5.24
C THR A 33 -18.82 -6.46 4.43
N GLU A 34 -18.61 -6.44 3.11
CA GLU A 34 -18.96 -7.57 2.24
C GLU A 34 -18.14 -8.82 2.56
N LEU A 35 -16.83 -8.67 2.79
CA LEU A 35 -15.91 -9.79 2.96
C LEU A 35 -15.85 -10.35 4.37
N PHE A 36 -16.02 -9.49 5.37
CA PHE A 36 -15.73 -9.81 6.77
C PHE A 36 -16.89 -9.49 7.72
N GLY A 37 -18.01 -8.98 7.20
CA GLY A 37 -19.24 -8.71 7.94
C GLY A 37 -19.31 -7.33 8.59
N ASP A 38 -18.21 -6.56 8.65
CA ASP A 38 -18.22 -5.24 9.27
C ASP A 38 -17.12 -4.30 8.69
N SER A 39 -17.20 -3.00 9.04
CA SER A 39 -16.22 -1.99 8.65
C SER A 39 -14.94 -2.07 9.51
N LEU A 40 -13.86 -1.47 9.03
CA LEU A 40 -12.62 -1.34 9.83
C LEU A 40 -12.87 -0.56 11.11
N ASP A 41 -13.62 0.52 11.04
CA ASP A 41 -13.95 1.37 12.20
C ASP A 41 -14.62 0.56 13.32
N THR A 42 -15.52 -0.36 12.95
CA THR A 42 -16.16 -1.26 13.92
C THR A 42 -15.15 -2.27 14.50
N PHE A 43 -14.32 -2.87 13.68
CA PHE A 43 -13.28 -3.79 14.16
C PHE A 43 -12.26 -3.14 15.10
N LEU A 44 -12.07 -1.81 14.99
CA LEU A 44 -11.07 -1.08 15.75
C LEU A 44 -11.57 -0.50 17.07
N LYS A 45 -12.86 -0.57 17.40
CA LYS A 45 -13.40 0.01 18.63
C LYS A 45 -12.54 -0.36 19.85
N GLY A 46 -11.88 0.65 20.44
CA GLY A 46 -10.95 0.49 21.57
C GLY A 46 -9.57 -0.09 21.21
N ARG A 47 -9.22 -0.23 19.94
CA ARG A 47 -7.94 -0.78 19.46
C ARG A 47 -7.33 0.03 18.31
N GLU A 48 -7.58 1.33 18.27
CA GLU A 48 -7.20 2.23 17.18
C GLU A 48 -5.68 2.23 16.92
N GLN A 49 -4.87 2.00 17.96
CA GLN A 49 -3.40 1.85 17.82
C GLN A 49 -2.98 0.65 16.97
N GLN A 50 -3.83 -0.35 16.83
CA GLN A 50 -3.59 -1.54 16.00
C GLN A 50 -4.15 -1.41 14.59
N ALA A 51 -4.72 -0.25 14.24
CA ALA A 51 -5.43 -0.03 12.99
C ALA A 51 -4.64 -0.47 11.76
N CYS A 52 -3.38 -0.02 11.62
CA CYS A 52 -2.55 -0.34 10.48
C CYS A 52 -2.25 -1.85 10.35
N SER A 53 -2.11 -2.54 11.49
CA SER A 53 -1.85 -3.98 11.49
C SER A 53 -3.08 -4.78 11.08
N ILE A 54 -4.24 -4.46 11.68
CA ILE A 54 -5.52 -5.12 11.38
C ILE A 54 -5.93 -4.83 9.93
N CYS A 55 -5.93 -3.55 9.53
CA CYS A 55 -6.22 -3.13 8.16
C CYS A 55 -5.31 -3.84 7.13
N GLY A 56 -4.01 -3.91 7.40
CA GLY A 56 -3.05 -4.54 6.50
C GLY A 56 -3.33 -6.04 6.28
N ILE A 57 -3.75 -6.76 7.32
CA ILE A 57 -4.11 -8.18 7.22
C ILE A 57 -5.40 -8.36 6.42
N LEU A 58 -6.44 -7.59 6.75
CA LEU A 58 -7.75 -7.67 6.09
C LEU A 58 -7.65 -7.23 4.62
N ARG A 59 -6.95 -6.13 4.34
CA ARG A 59 -6.69 -5.65 2.97
C ARG A 59 -5.96 -6.69 2.13
N LYS A 60 -4.96 -7.35 2.70
CA LYS A 60 -4.25 -8.43 2.01
C LYS A 60 -5.20 -9.57 1.61
N LYS A 61 -6.06 -10.01 2.53
CA LYS A 61 -7.08 -11.04 2.27
C LYS A 61 -8.09 -10.57 1.22
N GLY A 62 -8.58 -9.34 1.35
CA GLY A 62 -9.52 -8.73 0.42
C GLY A 62 -8.98 -8.66 -1.01
N LEU A 63 -7.74 -8.21 -1.18
CA LEU A 63 -7.09 -8.16 -2.50
C LEU A 63 -6.95 -9.54 -3.14
N VAL A 64 -6.58 -10.56 -2.37
CA VAL A 64 -6.49 -11.94 -2.88
C VAL A 64 -7.88 -12.46 -3.26
N SER A 65 -8.89 -12.24 -2.41
CA SER A 65 -10.29 -12.62 -2.70
C SER A 65 -10.79 -11.94 -3.97
N GLY A 66 -10.56 -10.63 -4.12
CA GLY A 66 -10.93 -9.88 -5.31
C GLY A 66 -10.24 -10.40 -6.57
N ALA A 67 -8.93 -10.64 -6.49
CA ALA A 67 -8.18 -11.18 -7.61
C ALA A 67 -8.73 -12.55 -8.08
N HIS A 68 -9.08 -13.43 -7.13
CA HIS A 68 -9.71 -14.72 -7.47
C HIS A 68 -11.09 -14.55 -8.11
N ARG A 69 -11.92 -13.63 -7.62
CA ARG A 69 -13.27 -13.38 -8.17
C ARG A 69 -13.27 -13.00 -9.64
N ILE A 70 -12.26 -12.24 -10.06
CA ILE A 70 -12.11 -11.78 -11.45
C ILE A 70 -11.16 -12.66 -12.28
N GLY A 71 -10.70 -13.80 -11.76
CA GLY A 71 -9.79 -14.70 -12.45
C GLY A 71 -8.41 -14.10 -12.75
N ALA A 72 -7.94 -13.15 -11.92
CA ALA A 72 -6.66 -12.50 -12.13
C ALA A 72 -5.49 -13.47 -11.94
N THR A 73 -4.55 -13.48 -12.87
CA THR A 73 -3.33 -14.29 -12.80
C THR A 73 -2.19 -13.61 -12.07
N LYS A 74 -2.25 -12.28 -11.92
CA LYS A 74 -1.27 -11.45 -11.20
C LYS A 74 -1.97 -10.30 -10.50
N LEU A 75 -1.43 -9.88 -9.35
CA LEU A 75 -1.88 -8.72 -8.60
C LEU A 75 -0.79 -7.65 -8.59
N ALA A 76 -0.95 -6.62 -9.41
CA ALA A 76 -0.07 -5.45 -9.36
C ALA A 76 -0.46 -4.54 -8.19
N THR A 77 0.51 -4.02 -7.46
CA THR A 77 0.28 -3.04 -6.41
C THR A 77 1.08 -1.77 -6.69
N GLY A 78 0.52 -0.61 -6.30
CA GLY A 78 1.14 0.71 -6.50
C GLY A 78 2.28 1.03 -5.53
N HIS A 79 2.87 0.04 -4.86
CA HIS A 79 4.01 0.29 -3.98
C HIS A 79 5.20 0.83 -4.79
N ASN A 80 5.75 1.94 -4.32
CA ASN A 80 6.83 2.69 -4.95
C ASN A 80 8.17 2.50 -4.21
N LEU A 81 9.23 3.21 -4.64
CA LEU A 81 10.55 3.19 -4.03
C LEU A 81 10.51 3.57 -2.54
N ASP A 82 9.76 4.62 -2.22
CA ASP A 82 9.61 5.13 -0.85
C ASP A 82 8.94 4.09 0.06
N ASP A 83 7.90 3.41 -0.42
CA ASP A 83 7.22 2.34 0.32
C ASP A 83 8.14 1.15 0.62
N GLU A 84 8.94 0.75 -0.36
CA GLU A 84 9.90 -0.35 -0.21
C GLU A 84 11.01 0.01 0.78
N ALA A 85 11.59 1.20 0.66
CA ALA A 85 12.62 1.68 1.59
C ALA A 85 12.09 1.81 3.02
N GLN A 86 10.88 2.38 3.19
CA GLN A 86 10.20 2.42 4.49
C GLN A 86 10.00 1.01 5.06
N SER A 87 9.59 0.07 4.24
CA SER A 87 9.37 -1.32 4.68
C SER A 87 10.66 -1.99 5.13
N VAL A 88 11.77 -1.76 4.44
CA VAL A 88 13.11 -2.24 4.85
C VAL A 88 13.46 -1.68 6.23
N LEU A 89 13.40 -0.36 6.39
CA LEU A 89 13.80 0.30 7.64
C LEU A 89 12.88 -0.07 8.81
N MET A 90 11.58 -0.19 8.58
CA MET A 90 10.63 -0.67 9.61
C MET A 90 10.93 -2.10 10.06
N ASN A 91 11.37 -2.99 9.16
CA ASN A 91 11.73 -4.35 9.52
C ASN A 91 13.04 -4.38 10.32
N VAL A 92 14.02 -3.52 9.98
CA VAL A 92 15.24 -3.35 10.78
C VAL A 92 14.89 -2.89 12.21
N PHE A 93 14.07 -1.86 12.36
CA PHE A 93 13.67 -1.35 13.68
C PHE A 93 12.88 -2.35 14.51
N ARG A 94 12.19 -3.30 13.88
CA ARG A 94 11.48 -4.39 14.56
C ARG A 94 12.35 -5.62 14.83
N GLY A 95 13.60 -5.64 14.35
CA GLY A 95 14.45 -6.82 14.42
C GLY A 95 13.95 -8.00 13.57
N ASP A 96 13.06 -7.76 12.60
CA ASP A 96 12.48 -8.81 11.76
C ASP A 96 13.33 -9.04 10.50
N LEU A 97 14.51 -9.62 10.71
CA LEU A 97 15.44 -9.94 9.63
C LEU A 97 14.87 -10.96 8.65
N SER A 98 13.96 -11.82 9.10
CA SER A 98 13.33 -12.83 8.25
C SER A 98 12.48 -12.20 7.14
N ARG A 99 11.90 -11.04 7.38
CA ARG A 99 11.16 -10.27 6.35
C ARG A 99 12.07 -9.48 5.41
N LEU A 100 13.28 -9.17 5.83
CA LEU A 100 14.28 -8.55 4.96
C LEU A 100 14.75 -9.51 3.88
N ILE A 101 14.99 -10.77 4.25
CA ILE A 101 15.54 -11.82 3.36
C ILE A 101 14.45 -12.45 2.49
N ARG A 102 13.19 -12.39 2.87
CA ARG A 102 12.09 -12.93 2.05
C ARG A 102 11.94 -12.11 0.77
N ASN A 103 12.66 -12.51 -0.25
CA ASN A 103 12.20 -12.28 -1.61
C ASN A 103 10.76 -12.81 -1.69
N SER A 104 9.89 -12.06 -2.37
CA SER A 104 8.52 -12.48 -2.65
C SER A 104 8.57 -13.81 -3.42
N GLY A 105 8.75 -14.91 -2.68
CA GLY A 105 8.75 -16.24 -3.24
C GLY A 105 7.42 -16.46 -3.95
N VAL A 106 7.48 -16.88 -5.19
CA VAL A 106 6.31 -17.35 -5.91
C VAL A 106 5.80 -18.57 -5.14
N ASP A 107 4.66 -18.44 -4.49
CA ASP A 107 4.01 -19.60 -3.86
C ASP A 107 3.53 -20.53 -4.97
N SER A 108 4.24 -21.64 -5.14
CA SER A 108 3.94 -22.68 -6.12
C SER A 108 2.67 -23.47 -5.78
N SER A 109 2.03 -23.21 -4.63
CA SER A 109 0.82 -23.95 -4.20
C SER A 109 -0.46 -23.56 -4.95
N GLY A 110 -0.43 -22.54 -5.83
CA GLY A 110 -1.60 -22.03 -6.56
C GLY A 110 -2.66 -21.34 -5.69
N LYS A 111 -2.45 -21.29 -4.37
CA LYS A 111 -3.39 -20.64 -3.42
C LYS A 111 -3.30 -19.14 -3.37
N PHE A 112 -2.20 -18.56 -3.90
CA PHE A 112 -1.95 -17.13 -3.88
C PHE A 112 -1.72 -16.60 -5.28
N VAL A 113 -2.41 -15.50 -5.61
CA VAL A 113 -2.14 -14.75 -6.82
C VAL A 113 -0.77 -14.04 -6.67
N PRO A 114 0.19 -14.27 -7.59
CA PRO A 114 1.50 -13.63 -7.53
C PRO A 114 1.39 -12.12 -7.52
N ARG A 115 2.18 -11.48 -6.65
CA ARG A 115 2.22 -10.02 -6.55
C ARG A 115 3.40 -9.45 -7.32
N ILE A 116 3.13 -8.38 -8.06
CA ILE A 116 4.16 -7.57 -8.71
C ILE A 116 4.06 -6.12 -8.23
N LYS A 117 5.17 -5.41 -8.25
CA LYS A 117 5.30 -4.01 -7.85
C LYS A 117 6.00 -3.22 -8.96
N PRO A 118 5.27 -2.85 -10.02
CA PRO A 118 5.88 -2.21 -11.18
C PRO A 118 6.59 -0.89 -10.86
N LEU A 119 6.15 -0.18 -9.82
CA LEU A 119 6.67 1.13 -9.41
C LEU A 119 7.75 1.05 -8.32
N SER A 120 8.25 -0.14 -7.97
CA SER A 120 9.16 -0.34 -6.83
C SER A 120 10.49 0.43 -6.91
N LEU A 121 10.88 0.90 -8.08
CA LEU A 121 12.08 1.71 -8.30
C LEU A 121 11.78 3.17 -8.67
N VAL A 122 10.52 3.57 -8.69
CA VAL A 122 10.07 4.93 -9.00
C VAL A 122 9.76 5.64 -7.68
N SER A 123 10.32 6.82 -7.46
CA SER A 123 10.09 7.60 -6.24
C SER A 123 8.68 8.21 -6.19
N GLU A 124 8.16 8.46 -5.00
CA GLU A 124 6.89 9.17 -4.81
C GLU A 124 6.91 10.55 -5.49
N LYS A 125 8.05 11.23 -5.46
CA LYS A 125 8.25 12.52 -6.13
C LYS A 125 8.08 12.44 -7.65
N GLU A 126 8.66 11.43 -8.30
CA GLU A 126 8.51 11.20 -9.74
C GLU A 126 7.06 10.88 -10.11
N ILE A 127 6.38 10.06 -9.30
CA ILE A 127 4.96 9.76 -9.47
C ILE A 127 4.11 11.03 -9.35
N ALA A 128 4.36 11.87 -8.35
CA ALA A 128 3.66 13.14 -8.18
C ALA A 128 3.86 14.07 -9.39
N GLN A 129 5.10 14.20 -9.88
CA GLN A 129 5.41 15.00 -11.07
C GLN A 129 4.68 14.46 -12.31
N TYR A 130 4.67 13.13 -12.49
CA TYR A 130 3.96 12.50 -13.60
C TYR A 130 2.45 12.79 -13.55
N LEU A 131 1.83 12.68 -12.37
CA LEU A 131 0.41 12.95 -12.20
C LEU A 131 0.06 14.43 -12.47
N ILE A 132 0.89 15.36 -12.00
CA ILE A 132 0.70 16.80 -12.25
C ILE A 132 0.79 17.10 -13.76
N LEU A 133 1.82 16.60 -14.43
CA LEU A 133 2.03 16.83 -15.87
C LEU A 133 0.93 16.21 -16.74
N ASN A 134 0.26 15.16 -16.28
CA ASN A 134 -0.84 14.51 -16.99
C ASN A 134 -2.23 14.94 -16.50
N GLU A 135 -2.32 16.01 -15.73
CA GLU A 135 -3.59 16.53 -15.17
C GLU A 135 -4.40 15.47 -14.42
N ALA A 136 -3.69 14.52 -13.79
CA ALA A 136 -4.28 13.40 -13.04
C ALA A 136 -4.06 13.52 -11.52
N TRP A 137 -3.47 14.64 -11.06
CA TRP A 137 -3.28 14.88 -9.64
C TRP A 137 -4.62 15.16 -8.97
N THR A 138 -4.87 14.47 -7.87
CA THR A 138 -6.04 14.70 -7.01
C THR A 138 -5.57 14.74 -5.57
N GLU A 139 -5.94 15.78 -4.86
CA GLU A 139 -5.71 15.86 -3.42
C GLU A 139 -6.70 14.93 -2.72
N LEU A 140 -6.20 14.00 -1.94
CA LEU A 140 -7.00 13.02 -1.23
C LEU A 140 -6.78 13.16 0.28
N PRO A 141 -7.82 12.93 1.10
CA PRO A 141 -7.68 12.98 2.54
C PRO A 141 -6.71 11.91 3.05
N GLU A 142 -6.02 12.20 4.15
CA GLU A 142 -5.22 11.20 4.84
C GLU A 142 -6.10 10.31 5.73
N CYS A 143 -5.74 9.03 5.78
CA CYS A 143 -6.41 8.08 6.69
C CYS A 143 -6.28 8.55 8.14
N PRO A 144 -7.36 8.67 8.93
CA PRO A 144 -7.34 9.19 10.30
C PRO A 144 -6.48 8.34 11.25
N TYR A 145 -6.23 7.09 10.90
CA TYR A 145 -5.40 6.18 11.71
C TYR A 145 -3.89 6.30 11.45
N THR A 146 -3.46 7.10 10.47
CA THR A 146 -2.01 7.29 10.17
C THR A 146 -1.24 7.88 11.35
N ARG A 147 -1.89 8.63 12.24
CA ARG A 147 -1.28 9.18 13.46
C ARG A 147 -0.68 8.12 14.40
N TYR A 148 -1.14 6.87 14.33
CA TYR A 148 -0.64 5.74 15.11
C TYR A 148 0.39 4.91 14.35
N ALA A 149 0.70 5.26 13.11
CA ALA A 149 1.53 4.44 12.23
C ALA A 149 3.01 4.79 12.39
N MET A 150 3.84 3.84 12.80
CA MET A 150 5.32 3.93 12.76
C MET A 150 5.83 4.37 11.38
N ARG A 151 5.10 4.02 10.31
CA ARG A 151 5.44 4.40 8.93
C ARG A 151 5.55 5.91 8.75
N ARG A 152 4.74 6.71 9.45
CA ARG A 152 4.79 8.18 9.37
C ARG A 152 6.15 8.72 9.83
N GLU A 153 6.66 8.22 10.95
CA GLU A 153 7.96 8.62 11.49
C GLU A 153 9.10 8.17 10.57
N VAL A 154 9.04 6.91 10.12
CA VAL A 154 10.02 6.34 9.20
C VAL A 154 10.04 7.11 7.87
N ARG A 155 8.88 7.51 7.34
CA ARG A 155 8.77 8.34 6.12
C ARG A 155 9.49 9.66 6.30
N SER A 156 9.21 10.37 7.39
CA SER A 156 9.85 11.67 7.69
C SER A 156 11.38 11.53 7.80
N LEU A 157 11.84 10.50 8.52
CA LEU A 157 13.27 10.21 8.66
C LEU A 157 13.93 9.95 7.30
N LEU A 158 13.37 9.05 6.50
CA LEU A 158 13.92 8.67 5.19
C LEU A 158 13.91 9.84 4.21
N SER A 159 12.84 10.63 4.16
CA SER A 159 12.78 11.83 3.30
C SER A 159 13.87 12.83 3.65
N GLY A 160 14.14 13.02 4.95
CA GLY A 160 15.23 13.88 5.40
C GLY A 160 16.63 13.34 5.04
N PHE A 161 16.81 12.03 5.08
CA PHE A 161 18.06 11.39 4.65
C PHE A 161 18.25 11.45 3.13
N GLU A 162 17.20 11.12 2.38
CA GLU A 162 17.24 11.18 0.91
C GLU A 162 17.55 12.59 0.39
N TYR A 163 16.99 13.62 1.05
CA TYR A 163 17.28 15.01 0.69
C TYR A 163 18.75 15.37 0.87
N ARG A 164 19.37 14.95 1.99
CA ARG A 164 20.80 15.23 2.28
C ARG A 164 21.76 14.28 1.58
N HIS A 165 21.32 13.05 1.34
CA HIS A 165 22.12 11.95 0.79
C HIS A 165 21.33 11.24 -0.32
N PRO A 166 21.24 11.84 -1.52
CA PRO A 166 20.46 11.28 -2.63
C PRO A 166 20.86 9.83 -2.96
N GLY A 167 19.85 9.00 -3.25
CA GLY A 167 20.02 7.57 -3.52
C GLY A 167 20.03 6.68 -2.26
N THR A 168 19.78 7.23 -1.07
CA THR A 168 19.68 6.43 0.17
C THR A 168 18.59 5.37 0.09
N MET A 169 17.41 5.74 -0.41
CA MET A 169 16.28 4.79 -0.54
C MET A 169 16.61 3.64 -1.49
N LEU A 170 17.25 3.93 -2.61
CA LEU A 170 17.66 2.90 -3.57
C LEU A 170 18.69 1.95 -2.95
N ARG A 171 19.72 2.48 -2.28
CA ARG A 171 20.73 1.66 -1.58
C ARG A 171 20.13 0.78 -0.49
N LEU A 172 19.11 1.25 0.22
CA LEU A 172 18.38 0.44 1.20
C LEU A 172 17.71 -0.78 0.56
N ILE A 173 17.09 -0.60 -0.60
CA ILE A 173 16.46 -1.71 -1.32
C ILE A 173 17.50 -2.68 -1.88
N GLU A 174 18.56 -2.18 -2.46
CA GLU A 174 19.66 -3.00 -2.99
C GLU A 174 20.34 -3.84 -1.89
N SER A 175 20.47 -3.30 -0.69
CA SER A 175 21.06 -4.04 0.44
C SER A 175 20.26 -5.28 0.85
N ARG A 176 18.97 -5.32 0.52
CA ARG A 176 18.07 -6.47 0.77
C ARG A 176 18.29 -7.61 -0.22
N GLN A 177 18.85 -7.32 -1.39
CA GLN A 177 19.02 -8.31 -2.47
C GLN A 177 20.35 -9.06 -2.40
N LYS A 178 21.25 -8.59 -1.54
CA LYS A 178 22.55 -9.22 -1.24
C LYS A 178 22.42 -10.18 -0.05
#